data_297228a9be5162558c8c5f4ebcdef2f6
#
_entry.id   297228a9be5162558c8c5f4ebcdef2f6
#
_cell.length_a   1.000
_cell.length_b   1.000
_cell.length_c   1.000
_cell.angle_alpha   90.00
_cell.angle_beta   90.00
_cell.angle_gamma   90.00
#
_symmetry.space_group_name_H-M   'P 1'
#
loop_
_entity.id
_entity.type
_entity.pdbx_description
1 polymer ?
#
loop_
_entity_poly.entity_id
_entity_poly.type
_entity_poly.pdbx_seq_one_letter_code
_entity_poly.pdbx_strand_id
1 'polypeptide(L)' 'MKNEVRDRREERQWSQGELGDRLGVSRQTVHAIETGKYDPSLPLAFRIARLFGERIEDLFTPEGREAGPVRRNR' A
#
# COMPACT_ATOMS: atom_id res chain seq x y z
N MET A 1 -1.24 -6.12 -7.15
CA MET A 1 0.01 -5.74 -6.47
C MET A 1 -0.03 -6.23 -5.04
N LYS A 2 1.03 -6.88 -4.61
CA LYS A 2 1.13 -7.33 -3.22
C LYS A 2 1.54 -6.16 -2.33
N ASN A 3 1.07 -6.18 -1.10
CA ASN A 3 1.44 -5.09 -0.20
C ASN A 3 1.32 -5.53 1.26
N GLU A 4 1.90 -4.71 2.13
CA GLU A 4 1.91 -4.95 3.56
C GLU A 4 0.96 -4.01 4.30
N VAL A 5 0.03 -3.37 3.60
CA VAL A 5 -0.83 -2.37 4.20
C VAL A 5 -1.65 -2.96 5.34
N ARG A 6 -2.22 -4.14 5.12
CA ARG A 6 -3.02 -4.78 6.15
C ARG A 6 -2.21 -5.06 7.41
N ASP A 7 -0.99 -5.60 7.23
CA ASP A 7 -0.16 -5.91 8.38
C ASP A 7 0.17 -4.67 9.18
N ARG A 8 0.50 -3.58 8.50
CA ARG A 8 0.84 -2.35 9.18
C ARG A 8 -0.37 -1.75 9.89
N ARG A 9 -1.54 -1.88 9.28
CA ARG A 9 -2.78 -1.42 9.88
C ARG A 9 -3.09 -2.21 11.15
N GLU A 10 -2.98 -3.53 11.05
CA GLU A 10 -3.31 -4.39 12.19
C GLU A 10 -2.34 -4.22 13.34
N GLU A 11 -1.08 -3.95 13.05
CA GLU A 11 -0.10 -3.65 14.08
C GLU A 11 -0.52 -2.45 14.92
N ARG A 12 -1.23 -1.52 14.31
CA ARG A 12 -1.70 -0.31 14.98
C ARG A 12 -3.10 -0.46 15.55
N GLN A 13 -3.70 -1.63 15.35
CA GLN A 13 -5.05 -1.93 15.83
C GLN A 13 -6.09 -0.98 15.24
N TRP A 14 -5.86 -0.56 14.01
CA TRP A 14 -6.82 0.26 13.28
C TRP A 14 -7.76 -0.63 12.48
N SER A 15 -9.04 -0.22 12.41
CA SER A 15 -9.96 -0.84 11.47
C SER A 15 -9.69 -0.32 10.07
N GLN A 16 -10.27 -0.99 9.06
CA GLN A 16 -10.17 -0.49 7.69
C GLN A 16 -10.79 0.90 7.58
N GLY A 17 -11.89 1.13 8.29
CA GLY A 17 -12.52 2.44 8.30
C GLY A 17 -11.62 3.51 8.88
N GLU A 18 -10.92 3.19 9.97
CA GLU A 18 -9.99 4.14 10.57
C GLU A 18 -8.84 4.48 9.62
N LEU A 19 -8.31 3.47 8.95
CA LEU A 19 -7.26 3.73 7.99
C LEU A 19 -7.77 4.60 6.85
N GLY A 20 -8.99 4.30 6.37
CA GLY A 20 -9.60 5.11 5.33
C GLY A 20 -9.74 6.56 5.75
N ASP A 21 -10.18 6.80 6.98
CA ASP A 21 -10.32 8.16 7.50
C ASP A 21 -8.97 8.88 7.51
N ARG A 22 -7.92 8.19 7.90
CA ARG A 22 -6.60 8.80 7.97
C ARG A 22 -6.03 9.11 6.59
N LEU A 23 -6.45 8.34 5.60
CA LEU A 23 -5.97 8.51 4.23
C LEU A 23 -6.90 9.38 3.38
N GLY A 24 -8.11 9.61 3.86
CA GLY A 24 -9.10 10.35 3.08
C GLY A 24 -9.76 9.52 1.99
N VAL A 25 -9.88 8.22 2.22
CA VAL A 25 -10.53 7.32 1.26
C VAL A 25 -11.55 6.46 1.99
N SER A 26 -12.41 5.78 1.23
CA SER A 26 -13.44 4.95 1.82
C SER A 26 -12.86 3.65 2.37
N ARG A 27 -13.63 3.02 3.26
CA ARG A 27 -13.26 1.71 3.78
C ARG A 27 -13.15 0.68 2.65
N GLN A 28 -14.04 0.77 1.66
CA GLN A 28 -14.00 -0.14 0.52
C GLN A 28 -12.70 0.01 -0.25
N THR A 29 -12.20 1.23 -0.39
CA THR A 29 -10.93 1.46 -1.06
C THR A 29 -9.80 0.80 -0.30
N VAL A 30 -9.79 0.93 1.03
CA VAL A 30 -8.78 0.27 1.84
C VAL A 30 -8.83 -1.25 1.63
N HIS A 31 -10.04 -1.82 1.69
CA HIS A 31 -10.20 -3.25 1.48
C HIS A 31 -9.69 -3.68 0.11
N ALA A 32 -10.03 -2.93 -0.92
CA ALA A 32 -9.60 -3.26 -2.28
C ALA A 32 -8.08 -3.21 -2.42
N ILE A 33 -7.44 -2.24 -1.75
CA ILE A 33 -5.98 -2.15 -1.77
C ILE A 33 -5.38 -3.36 -1.05
N GLU A 34 -5.89 -3.68 0.13
CA GLU A 34 -5.33 -4.77 0.94
C GLU A 34 -5.46 -6.11 0.25
N THR A 35 -6.52 -6.31 -0.52
CA THR A 35 -6.73 -7.58 -1.20
C THR A 35 -6.06 -7.63 -2.57
N GLY A 36 -5.43 -6.55 -2.99
CA GLY A 36 -4.74 -6.51 -4.27
C GLY A 36 -5.63 -6.29 -5.47
N LYS A 37 -6.90 -5.99 -5.23
CA LYS A 37 -7.84 -5.75 -6.33
C LYS A 37 -7.72 -4.37 -6.93
N TYR A 38 -7.13 -3.45 -6.21
CA TYR A 38 -6.98 -2.07 -6.64
C TYR A 38 -5.60 -1.59 -6.23
N ASP A 39 -4.86 -1.09 -7.20
CA ASP A 39 -3.55 -0.51 -6.92
C ASP A 39 -3.74 0.98 -6.67
N PRO A 40 -3.24 1.51 -5.57
CA PRO A 40 -3.42 2.92 -5.28
C PRO A 40 -2.70 3.78 -6.30
N SER A 41 -3.24 4.98 -6.54
CA SER A 41 -2.52 5.96 -7.33
C SER A 41 -1.19 6.28 -6.63
N LEU A 42 -0.25 6.82 -7.39
CA LEU A 42 1.03 7.16 -6.80
C LEU A 42 0.88 8.17 -5.64
N PRO A 43 0.08 9.23 -5.76
CA PRO A 43 -0.11 10.11 -4.60
C PRO A 43 -0.67 9.38 -3.39
N LEU A 44 -1.61 8.47 -3.59
CA LEU A 44 -2.17 7.72 -2.47
C LEU A 44 -1.13 6.79 -1.87
N ALA A 45 -0.34 6.13 -2.72
CA ALA A 45 0.73 5.24 -2.24
C ALA A 45 1.73 6.01 -1.39
N PHE A 46 2.08 7.24 -1.78
CA PHE A 46 2.97 8.06 -0.97
C PHE A 46 2.33 8.42 0.37
N ARG A 47 1.03 8.73 0.38
CA ARG A 47 0.36 9.04 1.64
C ARG A 47 0.36 7.84 2.57
N ILE A 48 0.12 6.66 2.02
CA ILE A 48 0.15 5.43 2.82
C ILE A 48 1.54 5.23 3.41
N ALA A 49 2.56 5.38 2.57
CA ALA A 49 3.94 5.19 3.04
C ALA A 49 4.29 6.17 4.15
N ARG A 50 3.90 7.43 3.99
CA ARG A 50 4.18 8.44 5.01
C ARG A 50 3.45 8.13 6.31
N LEU A 51 2.20 7.70 6.20
CA LEU A 51 1.42 7.38 7.39
C LEU A 51 2.08 6.28 8.21
N PHE A 52 2.62 5.28 7.54
CA PHE A 52 3.28 4.17 8.23
C PHE A 52 4.77 4.42 8.48
N GLY A 53 5.31 5.52 7.97
CA GLY A 53 6.72 5.82 8.17
C GLY A 53 7.64 4.88 7.42
N GLU A 54 7.22 4.39 6.26
CA GLU A 54 8.00 3.43 5.47
C GLU A 54 8.11 3.91 4.03
N ARG A 55 9.03 3.30 3.30
CA ARG A 55 9.19 3.61 1.89
C ARG A 55 8.14 2.86 1.09
N ILE A 56 7.78 3.41 -0.05
CA ILE A 56 6.80 2.77 -0.93
C ILE A 56 7.25 1.36 -1.28
N GLU A 57 8.51 1.18 -1.62
CA GLU A 57 9.00 -0.13 -2.06
C GLU A 57 9.03 -1.15 -0.92
N ASP A 58 8.95 -0.71 0.33
CA ASP A 58 8.85 -1.63 1.45
C ASP A 58 7.42 -2.06 1.70
N LEU A 59 6.46 -1.29 1.21
CA LEU A 59 5.04 -1.56 1.42
C LEU A 59 4.39 -2.25 0.22
N PHE A 60 4.84 -1.94 -0.99
CA PHE A 60 4.20 -2.42 -2.20
C PHE A 60 5.20 -3.19 -3.05
N THR A 61 4.79 -4.35 -3.53
CA THR A 61 5.62 -5.19 -4.38
C THR A 61 4.87 -5.42 -5.69
N PRO A 62 5.44 -4.97 -6.81
CA PRO A 62 4.81 -5.22 -8.10
C PRO A 62 4.73 -6.73 -8.35
N GLU A 63 3.62 -7.16 -8.88
CA GLU A 63 3.47 -8.57 -9.22
C GLU A 63 4.14 -8.86 -10.53
N GLY A 64 4.51 -10.06 -10.63
CA GLY A 64 5.04 -10.56 -11.85
C GLY A 64 6.42 -10.10 -12.16
N ARG A 65 7.08 -9.60 -11.34
CA ARG A 65 8.20 -9.17 -11.74
C ARG A 65 9.17 -9.51 -11.06
N GLU A 66 9.62 -9.95 -11.17
CA GLU A 66 10.44 -10.25 -10.71
C GLU A 66 11.45 -9.89 -11.13
N ALA A 67 11.67 -9.72 -11.20
CA ALA A 67 12.39 -9.51 -11.47
C ALA A 67 13.30 -9.23 -11.99
N GLY A 68 13.45 -9.21 -12.18
CA GLY A 68 14.22 -8.93 -12.92
C GLY A 68 15.03 -8.05 -12.84
N PRO A 69 15.75 -7.97 -13.24
CA PRO A 69 16.66 -7.12 -13.14
C PRO A 69 16.44 -5.98 -13.76
N VAL A 70 16.53 -5.37 -13.63
CA VAL A 70 16.32 -4.42 -14.19
C VAL A 70 17.15 -3.52 -14.32
N ARG A 71 17.50 -3.21 -14.67
CA ARG A 71 18.16 -2.45 -14.92
C ARG A 71 18.18 -1.35 -14.86
N ARG A 72 18.62 -1.04 -14.69
CA ARG A 72 18.75 -0.10 -14.65
C ARG A 72 19.22 0.66 -15.13
N ASN A 73 19.47 0.99 -15.36
CA ASN A 73 19.80 1.67 -15.71
C ASN A 73 19.98 2.42 -15.77
N ARG A 74 20.15 2.73 -15.73
CA ARG A 74 20.32 3.45 -15.78
C ARG A 74 20.65 3.86 -15.82
#